data_0e8fc38006a69fcc5299a10a9dd106c7
#
_entry.id   0e8fc38006a69fcc5299a10a9dd106c7
#
_cell.length_a   1.000
_cell.length_b   1.000
_cell.length_c   1.000
_cell.angle_alpha   90.00
_cell.angle_beta   90.00
_cell.angle_gamma   90.00
#
_symmetry.space_group_name_H-M   'P 1'
#
loop_
_entity.id
_entity.type
_entity.pdbx_description
1 polymer ?
#
loop_
_entity_poly.entity_id
_entity_poly.type
_entity_poly.pdbx_seq_one_letter_code
_entity_poly.pdbx_strand_id
1 'polypeptide(L)'
;MGTKTTNYEFNLPADTDYADQSKYNENFTSLDALLVTAIPAVKTTSIDNTALATVFEGVLTGELAAEITGGSAAAGVVRAYKTSSTDSIQIAEAIDGTRTTRYYTSSAWSSWA
;
A
#
# COMPACT_ATOMS: atom_id res chain seq x y z
N MET A 1 -18.34 4.45 30.15
CA MET A 1 -17.26 4.49 29.14
C MET A 1 -17.54 3.45 28.06
N GLY A 2 -17.44 3.82 26.81
CA GLY A 2 -17.64 2.90 25.69
C GLY A 2 -16.47 1.92 25.51
N THR A 3 -16.62 1.04 24.58
CA THR A 3 -15.60 0.07 24.17
C THR A 3 -15.06 0.42 22.79
N LYS A 4 -14.12 -0.36 22.30
CA LYS A 4 -13.56 -0.19 20.96
C LYS A 4 -13.92 -1.39 20.09
N THR A 5 -14.00 -1.16 18.77
CA THR A 5 -14.21 -2.27 17.84
C THR A 5 -12.99 -3.19 17.83
N THR A 6 -13.22 -4.47 17.54
CA THR A 6 -12.17 -5.49 17.66
C THR A 6 -11.02 -5.30 16.68
N ASN A 7 -11.33 -4.97 15.40
CA ASN A 7 -10.31 -4.98 14.35
C ASN A 7 -9.57 -3.66 14.22
N TYR A 8 -10.27 -2.53 14.28
CA TYR A 8 -9.71 -1.21 14.03
C TYR A 8 -9.75 -0.29 15.23
N GLU A 9 -10.22 -0.79 16.36
CA GLU A 9 -10.26 -0.06 17.61
C GLU A 9 -11.04 1.27 17.55
N PHE A 10 -12.10 1.34 16.73
CA PHE A 10 -13.00 2.47 16.74
C PHE A 10 -13.74 2.57 18.05
N ASN A 11 -13.99 3.81 18.50
CA ASN A 11 -14.72 4.05 19.72
C ASN A 11 -16.20 3.68 19.56
N LEU A 12 -16.71 2.86 20.48
CA LEU A 12 -18.12 2.51 20.56
C LEU A 12 -18.70 3.13 21.82
N PRO A 13 -19.55 4.16 21.74
CA PRO A 13 -20.20 4.71 22.93
C PRO A 13 -21.10 3.67 23.58
N ALA A 14 -21.15 3.67 24.92
CA ALA A 14 -22.13 2.88 25.63
C ALA A 14 -23.51 3.56 25.55
N ASP A 15 -24.60 2.80 25.74
CA ASP A 15 -25.97 3.33 25.69
C ASP A 15 -26.20 4.48 26.68
N THR A 16 -25.44 4.51 27.76
CA THR A 16 -25.53 5.54 28.79
C THR A 16 -24.59 6.72 28.59
N ASP A 17 -23.74 6.67 27.55
CA ASP A 17 -22.82 7.76 27.28
C ASP A 17 -23.55 8.95 26.66
N TYR A 18 -23.16 10.16 27.05
CA TYR A 18 -23.60 11.37 26.36
C TYR A 18 -22.90 11.49 25.02
N ALA A 19 -23.52 12.23 24.10
CA ALA A 19 -22.88 12.56 22.84
C ALA A 19 -21.54 13.27 23.10
N ASP A 20 -20.47 12.72 22.57
CA ASP A 20 -19.12 13.20 22.77
C ASP A 20 -18.45 13.44 21.42
N GLN A 21 -18.29 14.72 21.06
CA GLN A 21 -17.71 15.10 19.80
C GLN A 21 -16.27 14.61 19.62
N SER A 22 -15.50 14.54 20.70
CA SER A 22 -14.13 14.05 20.62
C SER A 22 -14.07 12.58 20.19
N LYS A 23 -15.03 11.78 20.60
CA LYS A 23 -15.13 10.37 20.20
C LYS A 23 -15.50 10.21 18.73
N TYR A 24 -16.44 11.02 18.24
CA TYR A 24 -16.74 11.03 16.82
C TYR A 24 -15.54 11.47 15.99
N ASN A 25 -14.84 12.50 16.42
CA ASN A 25 -13.65 13.00 15.74
C ASN A 25 -12.53 11.96 15.73
N GLU A 26 -12.32 11.23 16.82
CA GLU A 26 -11.36 10.13 16.87
C GLU A 26 -11.71 9.04 15.85
N ASN A 27 -12.98 8.68 15.72
CA ASN A 27 -13.41 7.67 14.75
C ASN A 27 -13.22 8.13 13.31
N PHE A 28 -13.52 9.38 12.99
CA PHE A 28 -13.28 9.93 11.65
C PHE A 28 -11.79 10.01 11.34
N THR A 29 -10.96 10.40 12.30
CA THR A 29 -9.50 10.42 12.13
C THR A 29 -8.96 9.01 11.88
N SER A 30 -9.46 8.02 12.62
CA SER A 30 -9.07 6.62 12.45
C SER A 30 -9.50 6.08 11.09
N LEU A 31 -10.71 6.42 10.61
CA LEU A 31 -11.20 6.02 9.30
C LEU A 31 -10.38 6.67 8.18
N ASP A 32 -10.08 7.94 8.31
CA ASP A 32 -9.25 8.66 7.33
C ASP A 32 -7.87 8.01 7.18
N ALA A 33 -7.21 7.70 8.28
CA ALA A 33 -5.93 7.00 8.29
C ALA A 33 -6.03 5.62 7.62
N LEU A 34 -7.11 4.87 7.89
CA LEU A 34 -7.34 3.56 7.29
C LEU A 34 -7.55 3.66 5.78
N LEU A 35 -8.31 4.64 5.31
CA LEU A 35 -8.56 4.84 3.88
C LEU A 35 -7.29 5.16 3.11
N VAL A 36 -6.37 5.91 3.70
CA VAL A 36 -5.06 6.21 3.09
C VAL A 36 -4.25 4.93 2.87
N THR A 37 -4.35 3.96 3.80
CA THR A 37 -3.63 2.68 3.66
C THR A 37 -4.36 1.68 2.78
N ALA A 38 -5.70 1.73 2.72
CA ALA A 38 -6.52 0.79 1.95
C ALA A 38 -6.64 1.17 0.47
N ILE A 39 -6.59 2.46 0.14
CA ILE A 39 -6.68 2.97 -1.23
C ILE A 39 -5.29 3.35 -1.71
N PRO A 40 -4.77 2.74 -2.78
CA PRO A 40 -3.46 3.10 -3.30
C PRO A 40 -3.42 4.57 -3.71
N ALA A 41 -2.40 5.28 -3.25
CA ALA A 41 -2.19 6.66 -3.64
C ALA A 41 -1.59 6.73 -5.05
N VAL A 42 -2.09 7.64 -5.87
CA VAL A 42 -1.44 7.97 -7.14
C VAL A 42 -0.15 8.74 -6.83
N LYS A 43 0.96 8.24 -7.34
CA LYS A 43 2.25 8.89 -7.17
C LYS A 43 2.63 9.65 -8.43
N THR A 44 3.03 10.88 -8.26
CA THR A 44 3.55 11.72 -9.34
C THR A 44 5.06 11.63 -9.48
N THR A 45 5.73 11.06 -8.51
CA THR A 45 7.17 10.85 -8.50
C THR A 45 7.52 9.47 -9.06
N SER A 46 8.76 9.29 -9.48
CA SER A 46 9.26 8.04 -10.00
C SER A 46 9.13 6.91 -8.97
N ILE A 47 8.64 5.76 -9.44
CA ILE A 47 8.65 4.51 -8.68
C ILE A 47 9.91 3.76 -9.09
N ASP A 48 10.83 3.60 -8.15
CA ASP A 48 12.10 2.92 -8.36
C ASP A 48 12.29 1.78 -7.34
N ASN A 49 13.42 1.10 -7.42
CA ASN A 49 13.72 0.01 -6.50
C ASN A 49 13.78 0.47 -5.04
N THR A 50 14.17 1.72 -4.79
CA THR A 50 14.17 2.28 -3.43
C THR A 50 12.76 2.45 -2.89
N ALA A 51 11.83 2.94 -3.70
CA ALA A 51 10.43 3.06 -3.32
C ALA A 51 9.78 1.69 -3.09
N LEU A 52 10.26 0.66 -3.77
CA LEU A 52 9.73 -0.71 -3.70
C LEU A 52 10.57 -1.65 -2.83
N ALA A 53 11.49 -1.11 -2.04
CA ALA A 53 12.42 -1.93 -1.25
C ALA A 53 11.73 -2.72 -0.15
N THR A 54 10.61 -2.24 0.36
CA THR A 54 9.87 -2.87 1.44
C THR A 54 8.88 -3.89 0.89
N VAL A 55 8.76 -5.04 1.54
CA VAL A 55 7.70 -6.01 1.24
C VAL A 55 6.36 -5.40 1.64
N PHE A 56 5.46 -5.21 0.66
CA PHE A 56 4.14 -4.65 0.89
C PHE A 56 3.07 -5.38 0.08
N GLU A 57 1.82 -5.15 0.44
CA GLU A 57 0.67 -5.58 -0.36
C GLU A 57 -0.07 -4.34 -0.85
N GLY A 58 -0.42 -4.32 -2.12
CA GLY A 58 -1.18 -3.23 -2.70
C GLY A 58 -0.75 -2.87 -4.10
N VAL A 59 -1.18 -1.70 -4.53
CA VAL A 59 -0.95 -1.16 -5.88
C VAL A 59 -0.39 0.24 -5.76
N LEU A 60 0.69 0.50 -6.48
CA LEU A 60 1.25 1.85 -6.65
C LEU A 60 1.12 2.25 -8.12
N THR A 61 0.78 3.50 -8.37
CA THR A 61 0.71 4.08 -9.72
C THR A 61 1.64 5.28 -9.81
N GLY A 62 2.24 5.47 -10.97
CA GLY A 62 3.16 6.59 -11.21
C GLY A 62 4.09 6.32 -12.38
N GLU A 63 5.23 6.99 -12.40
CA GLU A 63 6.25 6.75 -13.42
C GLU A 63 7.23 5.68 -12.95
N LEU A 64 7.28 4.58 -13.68
CA LEU A 64 8.21 3.49 -13.42
C LEU A 64 9.61 3.86 -13.92
N ALA A 65 10.60 3.72 -13.05
CA ALA A 65 11.99 3.98 -13.41
C ALA A 65 12.51 2.98 -14.45
N ALA A 66 13.51 3.38 -15.20
CA ALA A 66 14.13 2.53 -16.23
C ALA A 66 14.65 1.21 -15.67
N GLU A 67 15.11 1.17 -14.43
CA GLU A 67 15.58 -0.07 -13.78
C GLU A 67 14.46 -1.10 -13.61
N ILE A 68 13.20 -0.65 -13.53
CA ILE A 68 12.04 -1.54 -13.43
C ILE A 68 11.58 -1.98 -14.81
N THR A 69 11.50 -1.06 -15.76
CA THR A 69 11.02 -1.36 -17.11
C THR A 69 12.04 -2.09 -17.97
N GLY A 70 13.31 -1.99 -17.62
CA GLY A 70 14.41 -2.53 -18.42
C GLY A 70 14.75 -1.67 -19.65
N GLY A 71 14.21 -0.47 -19.74
CA GLY A 71 14.43 0.41 -20.88
C GLY A 71 14.31 1.88 -20.49
N SER A 72 13.26 2.55 -20.94
CA SER A 72 12.98 3.94 -20.59
C SER A 72 11.96 4.03 -19.47
N ALA A 73 12.02 5.07 -18.66
CA ALA A 73 10.99 5.35 -17.69
C ALA A 73 9.64 5.54 -18.39
N ALA A 74 8.58 4.99 -17.80
CA ALA A 74 7.23 5.06 -18.36
C ALA A 74 6.18 5.04 -17.27
N ALA A 75 5.07 5.72 -17.50
CA ALA A 75 3.94 5.65 -16.59
C ALA A 75 3.43 4.21 -16.50
N GLY A 76 3.03 3.81 -15.31
CA GLY A 76 2.55 2.47 -15.10
C GLY A 76 2.08 2.19 -13.68
N VAL A 77 1.98 0.91 -13.38
CA VAL A 77 1.49 0.41 -12.11
C VAL A 77 2.39 -0.72 -11.61
N VAL A 78 2.57 -0.78 -10.29
CA VAL A 78 3.20 -1.93 -9.62
C VAL A 78 2.19 -2.55 -8.68
N ARG A 79 1.95 -3.85 -8.86
CA ARG A 79 1.15 -4.66 -7.95
C ARG A 79 2.07 -5.53 -7.11
N ALA A 80 1.84 -5.57 -5.83
CA ALA A 80 2.64 -6.36 -4.90
C ALA A 80 1.75 -7.29 -4.09
N TYR A 81 2.18 -8.54 -4.01
CA TYR A 81 1.49 -9.59 -3.26
C TYR A 81 2.46 -10.22 -2.26
N LYS A 82 2.04 -10.32 -1.02
CA LYS A 82 2.76 -11.12 -0.02
C LYS A 82 2.30 -12.56 -0.14
N THR A 83 3.22 -13.46 -0.41
CA THR A 83 2.93 -14.90 -0.49
C THR A 83 3.13 -15.57 0.87
N SER A 84 3.90 -14.94 1.75
CA SER A 84 4.10 -15.34 3.14
C SER A 84 4.52 -14.12 3.96
N SER A 85 4.84 -14.30 5.23
CA SER A 85 5.34 -13.21 6.08
C SER A 85 6.68 -12.64 5.59
N THR A 86 7.43 -13.40 4.77
CA THR A 86 8.78 -13.04 4.33
C THR A 86 8.95 -12.96 2.82
N ASP A 87 8.00 -13.47 2.05
CA ASP A 87 8.10 -13.57 0.60
C ASP A 87 7.08 -12.68 -0.10
N SER A 88 7.44 -12.17 -1.27
CA SER A 88 6.60 -11.24 -2.02
C SER A 88 6.84 -11.38 -3.52
N ILE A 89 5.82 -11.04 -4.28
CA ILE A 89 5.88 -10.89 -5.74
C ILE A 89 5.53 -9.45 -6.07
N GLN A 90 6.33 -8.82 -6.93
CA GLN A 90 6.02 -7.51 -7.48
C GLN A 90 5.92 -7.60 -9.00
N ILE A 91 4.82 -7.11 -9.55
CA ILE A 91 4.52 -7.10 -10.99
C ILE A 91 4.40 -5.64 -11.43
N ALA A 92 5.25 -5.23 -12.36
CA ALA A 92 5.21 -3.90 -12.95
C ALA A 92 4.66 -3.97 -14.38
N GLU A 93 3.71 -3.10 -14.69
CA GLU A 93 3.13 -2.98 -16.02
C GLU A 93 3.17 -1.51 -16.43
N ALA A 94 3.82 -1.23 -17.54
CA ALA A 94 3.91 0.12 -18.09
C ALA A 94 2.88 0.34 -19.19
N ILE A 95 2.53 1.60 -19.41
CA ILE A 95 1.54 1.99 -20.42
C ILE A 95 1.98 1.67 -21.84
N ASP A 96 3.29 1.52 -22.07
CA ASP A 96 3.85 1.11 -23.36
C ASP A 96 3.75 -0.41 -23.62
N GLY A 97 3.17 -1.16 -22.69
CA GLY A 97 3.02 -2.62 -22.78
C GLY A 97 4.14 -3.42 -22.12
N THR A 98 5.17 -2.77 -21.63
CA THR A 98 6.26 -3.45 -20.91
C THR A 98 5.72 -4.04 -19.60
N ARG A 99 6.07 -5.31 -19.34
CA ARG A 99 5.72 -5.98 -18.10
C ARG A 99 6.93 -6.68 -17.55
N THR A 100 7.22 -6.42 -16.27
CA THR A 100 8.32 -7.07 -15.56
C THR A 100 7.86 -7.56 -14.20
N THR A 101 8.55 -8.55 -13.68
CA THR A 101 8.23 -9.18 -12.40
C THR A 101 9.51 -9.40 -11.62
N ARG A 102 9.44 -9.23 -10.30
CA ARG A 102 10.51 -9.68 -9.41
C ARG A 102 9.94 -10.34 -8.18
N TYR A 103 10.80 -11.09 -7.50
CA TYR A 103 10.44 -11.89 -6.34
C TYR A 103 11.35 -11.52 -5.17
N TYR A 104 10.77 -11.47 -3.98
CA TYR A 104 11.53 -11.42 -2.73
C TYR A 104 11.45 -12.77 -2.06
N THR A 105 12.57 -13.43 -1.94
CA THR A 105 12.69 -14.74 -1.29
C THR A 105 13.96 -14.79 -0.46
N SER A 106 13.88 -15.40 0.73
CA SER A 106 15.06 -15.58 1.57
C SER A 106 15.84 -14.28 1.81
N SER A 107 15.12 -13.19 2.03
CA SER A 107 15.68 -11.86 2.32
C SER A 107 16.43 -11.20 1.15
N ALA A 108 16.14 -11.61 -0.08
CA ALA A 108 16.77 -11.02 -1.26
C ALA A 108 15.75 -10.82 -2.39
N TRP A 109 15.92 -9.74 -3.15
CA TRP A 109 15.16 -9.49 -4.37
C TRP A 109 15.84 -10.16 -5.57
N SER A 110 15.01 -10.76 -6.43
CA SER A 110 15.46 -11.14 -7.77
C SER A 110 15.60 -9.90 -8.65
N SER A 111 16.24 -10.05 -9.81
CA SER A 111 16.19 -9.04 -10.85
C SER A 111 14.80 -8.90 -11.45
N TRP A 112 14.49 -7.72 -11.95
CA TRP A 112 13.29 -7.54 -12.78
C TRP A 112 13.47 -8.29 -14.11
N ALA A 113 12.47 -9.07 -14.44
CA ALA A 113 12.53 -9.88 -15.68
C ALA A 113 11.17 -10.01 -16.38
#